data_d9eb8612415e4979e2374de30b9b6c46
#
_entry.id   d9eb8612415e4979e2374de30b9b6c46
#
_cell.length_a   1.000
_cell.length_b   1.000
_cell.length_c   1.000
_cell.angle_alpha   90.00
_cell.angle_beta   90.00
_cell.angle_gamma   90.00
#
_symmetry.space_group_name_H-M   'P 1'
#
loop_
_entity.id
_entity.type
_entity.pdbx_description
1 polymer ?
#
loop_
_entity_poly.entity_id
_entity_poly.type
_entity_poly.pdbx_seq_one_letter_code
_entity_poly.pdbx_strand_id
1 'polypeptide(L)'
;MLSRCPMSTALTIRPATAADDDAIWAILEPTFRAGETYPIPRDISRADALAYWRTPGHAVFVAEDGGRVVGTYYLRANNRGGGAHVANCGFMTAQGETGRGVARAMCAHSLDEARRRGFTAMQFNFVIASNTRAVRLWQSCGFAIVGTLPGVFAHPRLGMVDAYVMHRAL
;
A
#
# COMPACT_ATOMS: atom_id res chain seq x y z
N MET A 1 19.88 -31.61 23.88
CA MET A 1 18.77 -31.14 23.03
C MET A 1 19.06 -29.72 22.65
N LEU A 2 19.60 -29.49 21.44
CA LEU A 2 19.88 -28.16 20.93
C LEU A 2 18.57 -27.62 20.32
N SER A 3 17.95 -26.64 20.99
CA SER A 3 16.80 -25.91 20.51
C SER A 3 17.22 -25.15 19.24
N ARG A 4 16.76 -25.60 18.09
CA ARG A 4 16.89 -24.84 16.84
C ARG A 4 16.04 -23.57 16.98
N CYS A 5 16.72 -22.43 17.14
CA CYS A 5 16.13 -21.13 16.92
C CYS A 5 15.53 -21.15 15.50
N PRO A 6 14.26 -20.80 15.30
CA PRO A 6 13.71 -20.65 13.94
C PRO A 6 14.52 -19.54 13.26
N MET A 7 15.17 -19.88 12.16
CA MET A 7 15.77 -18.88 11.26
C MET A 7 14.65 -17.93 10.87
N SER A 8 14.77 -16.66 11.25
CA SER A 8 13.89 -15.60 10.73
C SER A 8 14.03 -15.65 9.22
N THR A 9 13.01 -16.15 8.55
CA THR A 9 12.94 -16.11 7.10
C THR A 9 12.87 -14.64 6.72
N ALA A 10 13.86 -14.19 5.94
CA ALA A 10 13.90 -12.80 5.49
C ALA A 10 12.64 -12.49 4.67
N LEU A 11 12.00 -11.35 4.95
CA LEU A 11 10.88 -10.85 4.16
C LEU A 11 11.33 -10.67 2.70
N THR A 12 10.65 -11.32 1.77
CA THR A 12 10.93 -11.24 0.34
C THR A 12 9.81 -10.49 -0.36
N ILE A 13 10.15 -9.58 -1.28
CA ILE A 13 9.16 -8.87 -2.10
C ILE A 13 9.39 -9.27 -3.56
N ARG A 14 8.31 -9.71 -4.21
CA ARG A 14 8.34 -10.18 -5.60
C ARG A 14 7.11 -9.71 -6.39
N PRO A 15 7.17 -9.70 -7.73
CA PRO A 15 5.99 -9.48 -8.54
C PRO A 15 4.89 -10.51 -8.21
N ALA A 16 3.66 -10.03 -8.16
CA ALA A 16 2.49 -10.88 -7.94
C ALA A 16 2.11 -11.61 -9.22
N THR A 17 1.71 -12.86 -9.08
CA THR A 17 1.13 -13.69 -10.14
C THR A 17 -0.36 -13.92 -9.92
N ALA A 18 -1.08 -14.53 -10.85
CA ALA A 18 -2.48 -14.90 -10.67
C ALA A 18 -2.68 -15.90 -9.49
N ALA A 19 -1.67 -16.70 -9.18
CA ALA A 19 -1.71 -17.62 -8.03
C ALA A 19 -1.76 -16.89 -6.68
N ASP A 20 -1.42 -15.61 -6.63
CA ASP A 20 -1.46 -14.79 -5.40
C ASP A 20 -2.84 -14.16 -5.15
N ASP A 21 -3.81 -14.29 -6.06
CA ASP A 21 -5.08 -13.56 -5.99
C ASP A 21 -5.89 -13.88 -4.74
N ASP A 22 -5.89 -15.13 -4.28
CA ASP A 22 -6.59 -15.51 -3.04
C ASP A 22 -5.92 -14.85 -1.81
N ALA A 23 -4.59 -14.83 -1.77
CA ALA A 23 -3.84 -14.20 -0.69
C ALA A 23 -3.99 -12.67 -0.72
N ILE A 24 -3.97 -12.06 -1.91
CA ILE A 24 -4.22 -10.63 -2.08
C ILE A 24 -5.62 -10.29 -1.60
N TRP A 25 -6.65 -11.03 -2.03
CA TRP A 25 -8.01 -10.79 -1.56
C TRP A 25 -8.15 -10.91 -0.05
N ALA A 26 -7.54 -11.91 0.57
CA ALA A 26 -7.55 -12.09 2.02
C ALA A 26 -6.92 -10.90 2.78
N ILE A 27 -6.01 -10.15 2.13
CA ILE A 27 -5.42 -8.92 2.67
C ILE A 27 -6.34 -7.71 2.42
N LEU A 28 -6.92 -7.59 1.22
CA LEU A 28 -7.73 -6.44 0.82
C LEU A 28 -9.08 -6.42 1.55
N GLU A 29 -9.75 -7.57 1.65
CA GLU A 29 -11.13 -7.66 2.14
C GLU A 29 -11.31 -7.04 3.54
N PRO A 30 -10.55 -7.41 4.57
CA PRO A 30 -10.75 -6.84 5.91
C PRO A 30 -10.60 -5.32 5.93
N THR A 31 -9.65 -4.78 5.15
CA THR A 31 -9.41 -3.33 5.06
C THR A 31 -10.56 -2.60 4.36
N PHE A 32 -11.09 -3.16 3.26
CA PHE A 32 -12.25 -2.58 2.58
C PHE A 32 -13.51 -2.68 3.43
N ARG A 33 -13.75 -3.83 4.09
CA ARG A 33 -14.91 -4.01 5.01
C ARG A 33 -14.88 -3.04 6.19
N ALA A 34 -13.70 -2.74 6.72
CA ALA A 34 -13.55 -1.73 7.78
C ALA A 34 -13.94 -0.32 7.29
N GLY A 35 -13.60 0.05 6.06
CA GLY A 35 -13.94 1.35 5.47
C GLY A 35 -13.27 2.54 6.16
N GLU A 36 -12.09 2.34 6.76
CA GLU A 36 -11.41 3.36 7.56
C GLU A 36 -10.25 4.04 6.86
N THR A 37 -9.69 3.42 5.81
CA THR A 37 -8.42 3.86 5.22
C THR A 37 -8.40 3.93 3.69
N TYR A 38 -9.36 3.34 3.00
CA TYR A 38 -9.48 3.36 1.54
C TYR A 38 -10.85 3.86 1.11
N PRO A 39 -10.92 4.75 0.10
CA PRO A 39 -12.18 5.25 -0.45
C PRO A 39 -12.80 4.23 -1.43
N ILE A 40 -13.01 3.03 -0.96
CA ILE A 40 -13.54 1.88 -1.72
C ILE A 40 -14.85 1.43 -1.04
N PRO A 41 -15.89 1.06 -1.82
CA PRO A 41 -17.12 0.53 -1.25
C PRO A 41 -16.86 -0.65 -0.30
N ARG A 42 -17.48 -0.62 0.88
CA ARG A 42 -17.26 -1.65 1.90
C ARG A 42 -17.79 -3.02 1.49
N ASP A 43 -18.77 -3.06 0.61
CA ASP A 43 -19.43 -4.25 0.05
C ASP A 43 -18.84 -4.71 -1.29
N ILE A 44 -17.71 -4.13 -1.70
CA ILE A 44 -17.04 -4.49 -2.95
C ILE A 44 -16.87 -6.00 -3.09
N SER A 45 -17.16 -6.54 -4.28
CA SER A 45 -16.96 -7.96 -4.57
C SER A 45 -15.46 -8.31 -4.66
N ARG A 46 -15.13 -9.59 -4.47
CA ARG A 46 -13.77 -10.09 -4.69
C ARG A 46 -13.28 -9.78 -6.11
N ALA A 47 -14.13 -10.00 -7.10
CA ALA A 47 -13.76 -9.76 -8.50
C ALA A 47 -13.44 -8.29 -8.77
N ASP A 48 -14.27 -7.37 -8.27
CA ASP A 48 -14.06 -5.93 -8.46
C ASP A 48 -12.87 -5.43 -7.66
N ALA A 49 -12.64 -5.96 -6.46
CA ALA A 49 -11.48 -5.61 -5.64
C ALA A 49 -10.17 -6.02 -6.31
N LEU A 50 -10.11 -7.23 -6.85
CA LEU A 50 -8.93 -7.70 -7.61
C LEU A 50 -8.77 -6.92 -8.92
N ALA A 51 -9.85 -6.61 -9.63
CA ALA A 51 -9.81 -5.76 -10.82
C ALA A 51 -9.28 -4.35 -10.50
N TYR A 52 -9.70 -3.77 -9.38
CA TYR A 52 -9.17 -2.49 -8.90
C TYR A 52 -7.67 -2.59 -8.57
N TRP A 53 -7.25 -3.60 -7.82
CA TRP A 53 -5.86 -3.75 -7.40
C TRP A 53 -4.92 -4.04 -8.58
N ARG A 54 -5.40 -4.82 -9.55
CA ARG A 54 -4.70 -5.21 -10.78
C ARG A 54 -5.12 -4.40 -12.01
N THR A 55 -5.60 -3.17 -11.83
CA THR A 55 -5.95 -2.29 -12.95
C THR A 55 -4.83 -2.28 -14.00
N PRO A 56 -5.12 -2.32 -15.30
CA PRO A 56 -4.11 -2.20 -16.34
C PRO A 56 -3.19 -0.98 -16.12
N GLY A 57 -1.88 -1.22 -16.16
CA GLY A 57 -0.86 -0.22 -15.80
C GLY A 57 -0.39 -0.28 -14.34
N HIS A 58 -1.04 -1.07 -13.49
CA HIS A 58 -0.52 -1.38 -12.16
C HIS A 58 0.54 -2.50 -12.23
N ALA A 59 1.71 -2.25 -11.67
CA ALA A 59 2.68 -3.29 -11.33
C ALA A 59 2.41 -3.73 -9.89
N VAL A 60 1.92 -4.95 -9.70
CA VAL A 60 1.52 -5.47 -8.40
C VAL A 60 2.60 -6.37 -7.83
N PHE A 61 2.88 -6.21 -6.53
CA PHE A 61 3.88 -6.94 -5.78
C PHE A 61 3.27 -7.54 -4.52
N VAL A 62 3.85 -8.63 -4.05
CA VAL A 62 3.55 -9.24 -2.76
C VAL A 62 4.79 -9.31 -1.88
N ALA A 63 4.59 -9.12 -0.60
CA ALA A 63 5.59 -9.35 0.44
C ALA A 63 5.32 -10.73 1.07
N GLU A 64 6.35 -11.57 1.13
CA GLU A 64 6.26 -12.96 1.56
C GLU A 64 7.20 -13.21 2.74
N ASP A 65 6.68 -13.82 3.79
CA ASP A 65 7.41 -14.27 4.96
C ASP A 65 7.17 -15.77 5.17
N GLY A 66 8.20 -16.57 5.06
CA GLY A 66 8.11 -18.03 5.23
C GLY A 66 7.15 -18.73 4.28
N GLY A 67 7.04 -18.27 3.03
CA GLY A 67 6.11 -18.81 2.03
C GLY A 67 4.67 -18.32 2.16
N ARG A 68 4.39 -17.41 3.09
CA ARG A 68 3.07 -16.79 3.30
C ARG A 68 3.08 -15.34 2.85
N VAL A 69 2.12 -14.95 2.02
CA VAL A 69 1.93 -13.55 1.62
C VAL A 69 1.40 -12.74 2.81
N VAL A 70 2.15 -11.72 3.22
CA VAL A 70 1.88 -10.88 4.40
C VAL A 70 1.62 -9.42 4.06
N GLY A 71 1.77 -9.05 2.80
CA GLY A 71 1.49 -7.70 2.31
C GLY A 71 1.42 -7.67 0.80
N THR A 72 0.84 -6.60 0.28
CA THR A 72 0.78 -6.34 -1.16
C THR A 72 0.81 -4.84 -1.43
N TYR A 73 1.36 -4.45 -2.57
CA TYR A 73 1.27 -3.09 -3.06
C TYR A 73 1.19 -3.06 -4.58
N TYR A 74 0.68 -1.98 -5.13
CA TYR A 74 0.81 -1.67 -6.55
C TYR A 74 1.59 -0.38 -6.76
N LEU A 75 2.29 -0.31 -7.90
CA LEU A 75 2.99 0.86 -8.41
C LEU A 75 2.42 1.22 -9.78
N ARG A 76 2.16 2.50 -10.01
CA ARG A 76 1.69 3.01 -11.31
C ARG A 76 2.17 4.44 -11.54
N ALA A 77 2.07 4.93 -12.77
CA ALA A 77 2.14 6.37 -13.01
C ALA A 77 0.91 7.06 -12.39
N ASN A 78 1.14 8.17 -11.67
CA ASN A 78 0.07 8.91 -11.03
C ASN A 78 -0.86 9.58 -12.06
N ASN A 79 -0.27 10.15 -13.10
CA ASN A 79 -0.95 10.82 -14.20
C ASN A 79 -0.40 10.37 -15.56
N ARG A 80 -0.99 10.86 -16.63
CA ARG A 80 -0.56 10.64 -18.02
C ARG A 80 0.18 11.87 -18.55
N GLY A 81 0.77 11.74 -19.74
CA GLY A 81 1.40 12.85 -20.45
C GLY A 81 2.47 13.53 -19.61
N GLY A 82 2.40 14.84 -19.45
CA GLY A 82 3.36 15.63 -18.69
C GLY A 82 3.50 15.28 -17.21
N GLY A 83 2.56 14.52 -16.64
CA GLY A 83 2.60 14.04 -15.25
C GLY A 83 3.06 12.59 -15.09
N ALA A 84 3.41 11.90 -16.18
CA ALA A 84 3.71 10.47 -16.16
C ALA A 84 5.02 10.08 -15.43
N HIS A 85 5.85 11.05 -15.12
CA HIS A 85 7.12 10.86 -14.40
C HIS A 85 6.96 10.74 -12.88
N VAL A 86 5.73 10.94 -12.36
CA VAL A 86 5.41 10.81 -10.93
C VAL A 86 4.71 9.49 -10.71
N ALA A 87 5.21 8.67 -9.79
CA ALA A 87 4.61 7.40 -9.39
C ALA A 87 3.52 7.59 -8.32
N ASN A 88 2.63 6.63 -8.23
CA ASN A 88 1.69 6.44 -7.12
C ASN A 88 1.69 4.97 -6.71
N CYS A 89 1.46 4.71 -5.43
CA CYS A 89 1.34 3.38 -4.85
C CYS A 89 0.14 3.28 -3.92
N GLY A 90 -0.41 2.07 -3.81
CA GLY A 90 -1.29 1.67 -2.72
C GLY A 90 -0.67 0.48 -2.00
N PHE A 91 -0.73 0.47 -0.66
CA PHE A 91 -0.12 -0.57 0.18
C PHE A 91 -1.14 -1.16 1.13
N MET A 92 -1.10 -2.48 1.30
CA MET A 92 -1.85 -3.17 2.35
C MET A 92 -1.02 -4.26 3.00
N THR A 93 -1.14 -4.37 4.31
CA THR A 93 -0.50 -5.39 5.14
C THR A 93 -1.56 -6.32 5.69
N ALA A 94 -1.29 -7.62 5.73
CA ALA A 94 -2.19 -8.60 6.31
C ALA A 94 -2.50 -8.28 7.78
N GLN A 95 -3.72 -8.62 8.22
CA GLN A 95 -4.08 -8.50 9.63
C GLN A 95 -3.13 -9.31 10.51
N GLY A 96 -2.76 -8.75 11.67
CA GLY A 96 -1.79 -9.37 12.58
C GLY A 96 -0.32 -9.17 12.23
N GLU A 97 -0.01 -8.69 11.02
CA GLU A 97 1.37 -8.41 10.59
C GLU A 97 1.80 -6.96 10.84
N THR A 98 0.93 -6.20 11.44
CA THR A 98 1.14 -4.79 11.75
C THR A 98 2.27 -4.63 12.79
N GLY A 99 3.24 -3.71 12.56
CA GLY A 99 4.37 -3.49 13.49
C GLY A 99 5.58 -4.39 13.23
N ARG A 100 5.50 -5.29 12.27
CA ARG A 100 6.60 -6.20 11.89
C ARG A 100 7.51 -5.67 10.77
N GLY A 101 7.32 -4.41 10.37
CA GLY A 101 8.14 -3.76 9.34
C GLY A 101 7.73 -4.08 7.89
N VAL A 102 6.66 -4.83 7.65
CA VAL A 102 6.20 -5.23 6.31
C VAL A 102 5.92 -4.00 5.43
N ALA A 103 5.13 -3.05 5.92
CA ALA A 103 4.79 -1.84 5.16
C ALA A 103 6.03 -0.97 4.88
N ARG A 104 6.98 -0.88 5.80
CA ARG A 104 8.26 -0.18 5.60
C ARG A 104 9.11 -0.85 4.52
N ALA A 105 9.20 -2.18 4.54
CA ALA A 105 9.93 -2.93 3.53
C ALA A 105 9.30 -2.78 2.14
N MET A 106 7.98 -2.86 2.05
CA MET A 106 7.26 -2.61 0.78
C MET A 106 7.48 -1.17 0.29
N CYS A 107 7.47 -0.18 1.18
CA CYS A 107 7.75 1.21 0.81
C CYS A 107 9.18 1.35 0.25
N ALA A 108 10.19 0.82 0.93
CA ALA A 108 11.57 0.86 0.44
C ALA A 108 11.70 0.20 -0.94
N HIS A 109 11.15 -0.99 -1.11
CA HIS A 109 11.15 -1.70 -2.40
C HIS A 109 10.44 -0.90 -3.49
N SER A 110 9.29 -0.28 -3.18
CA SER A 110 8.54 0.52 -4.15
C SER A 110 9.30 1.77 -4.63
N LEU A 111 10.09 2.39 -3.75
CA LEU A 111 10.94 3.53 -4.12
C LEU A 111 12.06 3.10 -5.07
N ASP A 112 12.70 1.97 -4.81
CA ASP A 112 13.74 1.43 -5.68
C ASP A 112 13.16 0.97 -7.02
N GLU A 113 12.00 0.34 -7.01
CA GLU A 113 11.27 -0.07 -8.22
C GLU A 113 10.86 1.14 -9.06
N ALA A 114 10.37 2.20 -8.41
CA ALA A 114 10.00 3.44 -9.09
C ALA A 114 11.22 4.09 -9.78
N ARG A 115 12.37 4.14 -9.11
CA ARG A 115 13.63 4.64 -9.71
C ARG A 115 14.05 3.80 -10.91
N ARG A 116 14.00 2.46 -10.79
CA ARG A 116 14.34 1.54 -11.89
C ARG A 116 13.45 1.72 -13.10
N ARG A 117 12.19 2.13 -12.90
CA ARG A 117 11.22 2.43 -13.96
C ARG A 117 11.31 3.85 -14.51
N GLY A 118 12.24 4.67 -14.00
CA GLY A 118 12.48 6.03 -14.47
C GLY A 118 11.55 7.10 -13.88
N PHE A 119 10.79 6.79 -12.82
CA PHE A 119 10.05 7.81 -12.09
C PHE A 119 11.02 8.71 -11.31
N THR A 120 10.68 10.00 -11.23
CA THR A 120 11.50 11.02 -10.54
C THR A 120 10.89 11.49 -9.22
N ALA A 121 9.64 11.11 -8.97
CA ALA A 121 8.93 11.39 -7.73
C ALA A 121 7.86 10.33 -7.46
N MET A 122 7.41 10.25 -6.21
CA MET A 122 6.25 9.46 -5.80
C MET A 122 5.28 10.33 -5.02
N GLN A 123 4.00 10.22 -5.33
CA GLN A 123 2.93 10.97 -4.71
C GLN A 123 1.81 10.04 -4.25
N PHE A 124 1.39 10.20 -3.00
CA PHE A 124 0.16 9.61 -2.47
C PHE A 124 -0.93 10.65 -2.50
N ASN A 125 -2.04 10.34 -3.16
CA ASN A 125 -3.10 11.32 -3.43
C ASN A 125 -4.12 11.45 -2.29
N PHE A 126 -4.23 10.44 -1.43
CA PHE A 126 -5.34 10.32 -0.50
C PHE A 126 -4.94 9.50 0.74
N VAL A 127 -4.14 10.09 1.61
CA VAL A 127 -3.75 9.48 2.88
C VAL A 127 -4.70 9.97 3.97
N ILE A 128 -5.56 9.10 4.49
CA ILE A 128 -6.55 9.47 5.50
C ILE A 128 -5.85 10.00 6.75
N ALA A 129 -6.17 11.22 7.16
CA ALA A 129 -5.48 11.91 8.26
C ALA A 129 -5.63 11.19 9.61
N SER A 130 -6.77 10.52 9.85
CA SER A 130 -7.01 9.70 11.03
C SER A 130 -6.16 8.42 11.08
N ASN A 131 -5.60 7.97 9.96
CA ASN A 131 -4.62 6.88 9.91
C ASN A 131 -3.22 7.39 10.28
N THR A 132 -3.07 7.86 11.52
CA THR A 132 -1.85 8.50 12.03
C THR A 132 -0.62 7.59 11.92
N ARG A 133 -0.83 6.28 12.00
CA ARG A 133 0.21 5.29 11.85
C ARG A 133 0.80 5.28 10.43
N ALA A 134 -0.05 5.26 9.41
CA ALA A 134 0.39 5.35 8.02
C ALA A 134 1.08 6.68 7.74
N VAL A 135 0.52 7.80 8.21
CA VAL A 135 1.12 9.14 8.06
C VAL A 135 2.54 9.17 8.62
N ARG A 136 2.74 8.70 9.85
CA ARG A 136 4.07 8.62 10.49
C ARG A 136 5.02 7.70 9.72
N LEU A 137 4.54 6.57 9.24
CA LEU A 137 5.35 5.67 8.43
C LEU A 137 5.83 6.35 7.16
N TRP A 138 4.94 6.99 6.39
CA TRP A 138 5.30 7.68 5.16
C TRP A 138 6.25 8.83 5.40
N GLN A 139 6.03 9.61 6.45
CA GLN A 139 6.98 10.66 6.87
C GLN A 139 8.37 10.08 7.19
N SER A 140 8.43 8.95 7.91
CA SER A 140 9.70 8.27 8.19
C SER A 140 10.36 7.68 6.95
N CYS A 141 9.60 7.44 5.88
CA CYS A 141 10.09 7.06 4.56
C CYS A 141 10.44 8.28 3.68
N GLY A 142 10.44 9.50 4.22
CA GLY A 142 10.86 10.72 3.53
C GLY A 142 9.76 11.43 2.74
N PHE A 143 8.50 11.07 2.91
CA PHE A 143 7.37 11.80 2.30
C PHE A 143 7.00 13.02 3.14
N ALA A 144 6.77 14.15 2.48
CA ALA A 144 6.22 15.35 3.08
C ALA A 144 4.73 15.48 2.78
N ILE A 145 3.95 16.00 3.72
CA ILE A 145 2.58 16.44 3.47
C ILE A 145 2.67 17.74 2.67
N VAL A 146 2.15 17.74 1.44
CA VAL A 146 2.18 18.89 0.53
C VAL A 146 0.81 19.53 0.34
N GLY A 147 -0.23 18.89 0.84
CA GLY A 147 -1.58 19.43 0.82
C GLY A 147 -2.51 18.67 1.75
N THR A 148 -3.56 19.37 2.20
CA THR A 148 -4.65 18.81 3.01
C THR A 148 -5.96 19.00 2.26
N LEU A 149 -6.73 17.92 2.15
CA LEU A 149 -8.07 17.90 1.58
C LEU A 149 -9.06 17.85 2.75
N PRO A 150 -9.77 18.95 3.06
CA PRO A 150 -10.60 19.02 4.25
C PRO A 150 -11.90 18.23 4.08
N GLY A 151 -12.24 17.37 5.07
CA GLY A 151 -13.51 16.69 5.17
C GLY A 151 -13.88 15.79 3.99
N VAL A 152 -12.92 15.19 3.30
CA VAL A 152 -13.14 14.44 2.05
C VAL A 152 -13.40 12.96 2.23
N PHE A 153 -13.31 12.45 3.45
CA PHE A 153 -13.51 11.03 3.72
C PHE A 153 -14.52 10.82 4.86
N ALA A 154 -15.60 10.08 4.57
CA ALA A 154 -16.60 9.70 5.56
C ALA A 154 -16.10 8.48 6.34
N HIS A 155 -15.42 8.73 7.47
CA HIS A 155 -14.93 7.65 8.32
C HIS A 155 -16.10 7.06 9.13
N PRO A 156 -16.24 5.70 9.20
CA PRO A 156 -17.44 5.06 9.80
C PRO A 156 -17.67 5.37 11.28
N ARG A 157 -16.63 5.79 12.00
CA ARG A 157 -16.71 6.09 13.44
C ARG A 157 -16.42 7.55 13.81
N LEU A 158 -15.71 8.28 12.95
CA LEU A 158 -15.21 9.63 13.25
C LEU A 158 -15.94 10.73 12.49
N GLY A 159 -16.86 10.37 11.57
CA GLY A 159 -17.50 11.32 10.67
C GLY A 159 -16.56 11.78 9.56
N MET A 160 -16.74 13.01 9.09
CA MET A 160 -15.93 13.55 8.00
C MET A 160 -14.52 13.87 8.51
N VAL A 161 -13.52 13.26 7.86
CA VAL A 161 -12.10 13.46 8.19
C VAL A 161 -11.33 13.95 6.95
N ASP A 162 -10.19 14.58 7.21
CA ASP A 162 -9.31 15.08 6.16
C ASP A 162 -8.48 13.95 5.52
N ALA A 163 -7.97 14.21 4.33
CA ALA A 163 -6.93 13.40 3.70
C ALA A 163 -5.74 14.28 3.33
N TYR A 164 -4.55 13.69 3.35
CA TYR A 164 -3.31 14.35 2.95
C TYR A 164 -2.90 13.93 1.54
N VAL A 165 -2.35 14.88 0.80
CA VAL A 165 -1.49 14.60 -0.35
C VAL A 165 -0.06 14.60 0.14
N MET A 166 0.65 13.49 -0.08
CA MET A 166 2.04 13.34 0.36
C MET A 166 2.94 13.11 -0.84
N HIS A 167 4.14 13.70 -0.81
CA HIS A 167 5.06 13.69 -1.95
C HIS A 167 6.50 13.43 -1.49
N ARG A 168 7.25 12.74 -2.33
CA ARG A 168 8.70 12.53 -2.19
C ARG A 168 9.37 12.58 -3.57
N ALA A 169 10.47 13.33 -3.70
CA ALA A 169 11.41 13.17 -4.81
C ALA A 169 12.19 11.84 -4.69
N LEU A 170 12.53 11.22 -5.81
CA LEU A 170 13.21 9.92 -5.87
C LEU A 170 14.69 10.06 -6.21
#